data_3147ddb1f8f7fc03014197c28a288ceb
#
_entry.id   3147ddb1f8f7fc03014197c28a288ceb
#
_cell.length_a   1.000
_cell.length_b   1.000
_cell.length_c   1.000
_cell.angle_alpha   90.00
_cell.angle_beta   90.00
_cell.angle_gamma   90.00
#
_symmetry.space_group_name_H-M   'P 1'
#
loop_
_entity.id
_entity.type
_entity.pdbx_description
1 polymer ?
#
loop_
_entity_poly.entity_id
_entity_poly.type
_entity_poly.pdbx_seq_one_letter_code
_entity_poly.pdbx_strand_id
1 'polypeptide(L)'
;MKKILISISITLFFLCISCEEKIQSSSEFALINVDKNYSFKELVLQDFMDVEYVPLETTDEFICQGFVQDVTENYIIVRNFLRTGDIFIFDRKGKAVKKINQVGQGGEEYVLLLEALYDEETDDLFVSDLGRKIMIYDKEGNYKRYFKARENGKYKSIRNFDRNYLICYDGNVSNDGETNGQNFLLVSKQDGSSKTIHIPFEKSIITAVISKTFQPGVTWGITPQTDFPLVPYKGKWILMEPSCDTLYTLSPDLVKKPFIVREPSIQNMTPEVFLFLSIITDRYYFMETVKREYDFADKKGYPSTNLVYDKEENKIYRSIVYNEDYNIKEDVQMNYIPLNQDIASLSYHSGS
;
A
#
# COMPACT_ATOMS: atom_id res chain seq x y z
N MET A 1 -47.66 -48.49 63.54
CA MET A 1 -47.14 -47.17 63.05
C MET A 1 -45.71 -47.35 62.67
N LYS A 2 -45.42 -47.49 61.36
CA LYS A 2 -44.05 -47.63 60.82
C LYS A 2 -43.68 -46.29 60.26
N LYS A 3 -42.58 -45.66 60.76
CA LYS A 3 -41.98 -44.46 60.22
C LYS A 3 -41.02 -44.86 59.11
N ILE A 4 -41.27 -44.37 57.93
CA ILE A 4 -40.38 -44.50 56.76
C ILE A 4 -39.46 -43.29 56.77
N LEU A 5 -38.17 -43.53 56.94
CA LEU A 5 -37.09 -42.53 56.70
C LEU A 5 -36.76 -42.50 55.21
N ILE A 6 -37.03 -41.36 54.56
CA ILE A 6 -36.58 -41.12 53.20
C ILE A 6 -35.22 -40.41 53.31
N SER A 7 -34.17 -41.10 52.84
CA SER A 7 -32.79 -40.53 52.69
C SER A 7 -32.76 -39.82 51.35
N ILE A 8 -32.60 -38.49 51.38
CA ILE A 8 -32.35 -37.67 50.16
C ILE A 8 -30.84 -37.59 49.93
N SER A 9 -30.35 -38.33 48.94
CA SER A 9 -28.97 -38.22 48.45
C SER A 9 -28.88 -37.01 47.50
N ILE A 10 -28.20 -35.95 47.92
CA ILE A 10 -27.91 -34.77 47.10
C ILE A 10 -26.64 -35.09 46.30
N THR A 11 -26.79 -35.45 45.03
CA THR A 11 -25.67 -35.60 44.10
C THR A 11 -25.30 -34.21 43.56
N LEU A 12 -24.19 -33.66 44.04
CA LEU A 12 -23.64 -32.40 43.61
C LEU A 12 -23.02 -32.59 42.21
N PHE A 13 -23.72 -32.15 41.18
CA PHE A 13 -23.24 -32.14 39.80
C PHE A 13 -22.36 -30.88 39.60
N PHE A 14 -21.05 -31.04 39.64
CA PHE A 14 -20.10 -29.99 39.21
C PHE A 14 -20.22 -29.84 37.70
N LEU A 15 -20.98 -28.88 37.23
CA LEU A 15 -20.93 -28.37 35.89
C LEU A 15 -19.67 -27.48 35.79
N CYS A 16 -18.60 -28.05 35.24
CA CYS A 16 -17.50 -27.24 34.71
C CYS A 16 -18.04 -26.46 33.52
N ILE A 17 -18.50 -25.24 33.77
CA ILE A 17 -18.72 -24.26 32.71
C ILE A 17 -17.31 -23.82 32.26
N SER A 18 -16.84 -24.45 31.21
CA SER A 18 -15.73 -23.88 30.41
C SER A 18 -16.26 -22.58 29.83
N CYS A 19 -15.91 -21.47 30.44
CA CYS A 19 -16.05 -20.15 29.82
C CYS A 19 -15.08 -20.09 28.64
N GLU A 20 -15.51 -20.54 27.46
CA GLU A 20 -14.96 -19.99 26.23
C GLU A 20 -15.34 -18.52 26.24
N GLU A 21 -14.39 -17.66 26.50
CA GLU A 21 -14.51 -16.23 26.20
C GLU A 21 -14.77 -16.10 24.71
N LYS A 22 -16.02 -16.12 24.31
CA LYS A 22 -16.44 -15.52 23.06
C LYS A 22 -16.11 -14.05 23.20
N ILE A 23 -14.98 -13.64 22.63
CA ILE A 23 -14.70 -12.24 22.37
C ILE A 23 -15.86 -11.74 21.52
N GLN A 24 -16.75 -11.02 22.15
CA GLN A 24 -17.87 -10.35 21.53
C GLN A 24 -17.24 -9.20 20.74
N SER A 25 -16.83 -9.46 19.48
CA SER A 25 -16.29 -8.44 18.60
C SER A 25 -17.43 -7.54 18.12
N SER A 26 -17.77 -6.56 18.93
CA SER A 26 -18.53 -5.38 18.52
C SER A 26 -17.63 -4.27 17.99
N SER A 27 -16.35 -4.55 17.68
CA SER A 27 -15.46 -3.55 17.10
C SER A 27 -15.66 -3.51 15.58
N GLU A 28 -16.05 -2.34 15.08
CA GLU A 28 -16.13 -2.05 13.62
C GLU A 28 -14.78 -2.18 12.90
N PHE A 29 -13.69 -2.54 13.57
CA PHE A 29 -12.32 -2.60 13.05
C PHE A 29 -11.56 -3.83 13.57
N ALA A 30 -10.56 -4.27 12.80
CA ALA A 30 -9.64 -5.35 13.19
C ALA A 30 -8.52 -4.81 14.10
N LEU A 31 -8.19 -5.55 15.17
CA LEU A 31 -7.07 -5.26 16.07
C LEU A 31 -5.89 -6.19 15.75
N ILE A 32 -4.72 -5.63 15.44
CA ILE A 32 -3.53 -6.36 15.02
C ILE A 32 -2.40 -6.14 16.04
N ASN A 33 -1.99 -7.21 16.73
CA ASN A 33 -0.81 -7.15 17.58
C ASN A 33 0.45 -7.45 16.75
N VAL A 34 1.30 -6.42 16.57
CA VAL A 34 2.47 -6.51 15.68
C VAL A 34 3.67 -7.26 16.29
N ASP A 35 3.68 -7.47 17.62
CA ASP A 35 4.72 -8.22 18.34
C ASP A 35 4.35 -9.69 18.55
N LYS A 36 3.11 -10.08 18.26
CA LYS A 36 2.63 -11.43 18.49
C LYS A 36 3.17 -12.41 17.46
N ASN A 37 3.66 -13.54 17.91
CA ASN A 37 4.01 -14.65 17.05
C ASN A 37 2.74 -15.46 16.72
N TYR A 38 2.18 -15.20 15.55
CA TYR A 38 0.99 -15.88 15.05
C TYR A 38 1.31 -17.29 14.52
N SER A 39 0.31 -18.18 14.53
CA SER A 39 0.39 -19.48 13.86
C SER A 39 0.59 -19.27 12.35
N PHE A 40 1.13 -20.29 11.70
CA PHE A 40 1.46 -20.24 10.28
C PHE A 40 0.33 -20.81 9.42
N LYS A 41 0.06 -20.20 8.26
CA LYS A 41 -0.92 -20.64 7.28
C LYS A 41 -0.32 -20.53 5.87
N GLU A 42 -0.41 -21.63 5.12
CA GLU A 42 -0.12 -21.64 3.68
C GLU A 42 -1.41 -21.35 2.92
N LEU A 43 -1.30 -20.55 1.86
CA LEU A 43 -2.41 -20.17 0.99
C LEU A 43 -2.02 -20.43 -0.47
N VAL A 44 -2.98 -20.83 -1.28
CA VAL A 44 -2.85 -20.91 -2.72
C VAL A 44 -3.53 -19.71 -3.35
N LEU A 45 -2.84 -18.99 -4.23
CA LEU A 45 -3.32 -17.74 -4.81
C LEU A 45 -4.67 -17.92 -5.53
N GLN A 46 -4.81 -19.00 -6.28
CA GLN A 46 -6.00 -19.34 -7.06
C GLN A 46 -7.23 -19.65 -6.20
N ASP A 47 -7.07 -19.97 -4.89
CA ASP A 47 -8.20 -20.22 -3.99
C ASP A 47 -8.99 -18.94 -3.63
N PHE A 48 -8.40 -17.75 -3.85
CA PHE A 48 -9.00 -16.49 -3.41
C PHE A 48 -8.82 -15.31 -4.37
N MET A 49 -8.11 -15.50 -5.48
CA MET A 49 -7.89 -14.47 -6.51
C MET A 49 -7.93 -15.12 -7.89
N ASP A 50 -8.51 -14.40 -8.86
CA ASP A 50 -8.34 -14.73 -10.27
C ASP A 50 -6.97 -14.24 -10.74
N VAL A 51 -6.25 -15.10 -11.46
CA VAL A 51 -4.92 -14.80 -11.99
C VAL A 51 -5.00 -14.70 -13.50
N GLU A 52 -4.59 -13.56 -14.06
CA GLU A 52 -4.52 -13.33 -15.50
C GLU A 52 -3.09 -12.93 -15.89
N TYR A 53 -2.56 -13.57 -16.92
CA TYR A 53 -1.26 -13.25 -17.50
C TYR A 53 -1.44 -12.45 -18.78
N VAL A 54 -1.04 -11.18 -18.77
CA VAL A 54 -1.13 -10.30 -19.93
C VAL A 54 0.26 -10.16 -20.55
N PRO A 55 0.55 -10.83 -21.70
CA PRO A 55 1.81 -10.65 -22.41
C PRO A 55 1.84 -9.27 -23.05
N LEU A 56 2.81 -8.43 -22.66
CA LEU A 56 2.99 -7.13 -23.27
C LEU A 56 3.73 -7.26 -24.60
N GLU A 57 3.20 -6.61 -25.66
CA GLU A 57 3.82 -6.58 -26.98
C GLU A 57 5.21 -5.95 -26.89
N THR A 58 6.21 -6.63 -27.44
CA THR A 58 7.60 -6.18 -27.46
C THR A 58 8.03 -5.92 -28.90
N THR A 59 8.43 -4.69 -29.17
CA THR A 59 9.03 -4.24 -30.46
C THR A 59 10.26 -3.40 -30.14
N ASP A 60 11.01 -2.98 -31.17
CA ASP A 60 12.18 -2.10 -30.98
C ASP A 60 11.84 -0.79 -30.25
N GLU A 61 10.61 -0.29 -30.38
CA GLU A 61 10.13 0.90 -29.68
C GLU A 61 9.54 0.60 -28.30
N PHE A 62 9.00 -0.61 -28.10
CA PHE A 62 8.33 -1.04 -26.88
C PHE A 62 9.17 -2.09 -26.12
N ILE A 63 10.38 -1.68 -25.72
CA ILE A 63 11.20 -2.48 -24.80
C ILE A 63 10.85 -2.06 -23.37
N CYS A 64 10.01 -2.86 -22.75
CA CYS A 64 9.51 -2.59 -21.42
C CYS A 64 10.21 -3.48 -20.38
N GLN A 65 10.88 -2.86 -19.41
CA GLN A 65 11.44 -3.52 -18.22
C GLN A 65 10.63 -3.16 -16.97
N GLY A 66 9.49 -2.52 -17.20
CA GLY A 66 8.94 -1.63 -16.24
C GLY A 66 7.93 -2.14 -15.28
N PHE A 67 7.51 -1.19 -14.50
CA PHE A 67 6.56 -1.40 -13.43
C PHE A 67 5.19 -0.89 -13.89
N VAL A 68 4.16 -1.70 -13.72
CA VAL A 68 2.79 -1.27 -13.94
C VAL A 68 2.49 -0.15 -12.95
N GLN A 69 2.00 0.96 -13.46
CA GLN A 69 1.71 2.18 -12.71
C GLN A 69 0.22 2.32 -12.44
N ASP A 70 -0.57 1.96 -13.45
CA ASP A 70 -2.02 2.09 -13.42
C ASP A 70 -2.66 1.10 -14.38
N VAL A 71 -3.88 0.68 -14.07
CA VAL A 71 -4.72 -0.14 -14.92
C VAL A 71 -6.11 0.47 -14.94
N THR A 72 -6.48 1.01 -16.09
CA THR A 72 -7.75 1.66 -16.32
C THR A 72 -8.75 0.69 -16.97
N GLU A 73 -9.91 1.17 -17.39
CA GLU A 73 -10.87 0.33 -18.10
C GLU A 73 -10.30 -0.23 -19.42
N ASN A 74 -9.57 0.60 -20.18
CA ASN A 74 -9.09 0.25 -21.52
C ASN A 74 -7.58 0.06 -21.63
N TYR A 75 -6.79 0.54 -20.65
CA TYR A 75 -5.34 0.60 -20.78
C TYR A 75 -4.59 0.04 -19.57
N ILE A 76 -3.35 -0.36 -19.83
CA ILE A 76 -2.32 -0.68 -18.85
C ILE A 76 -1.20 0.34 -19.04
N ILE A 77 -0.88 1.08 -17.99
CA ILE A 77 0.16 2.10 -17.97
C ILE A 77 1.40 1.52 -17.29
N VAL A 78 2.50 1.53 -18.01
CA VAL A 78 3.78 0.96 -17.54
C VAL A 78 4.87 2.00 -17.67
N ARG A 79 5.78 2.09 -16.71
CA ARG A 79 7.01 2.88 -16.85
C ARG A 79 8.25 2.00 -16.80
N ASN A 80 9.32 2.44 -17.37
CA ASN A 80 10.64 1.88 -17.15
C ASN A 80 11.29 2.43 -15.86
N PHE A 81 12.56 2.07 -15.61
CA PHE A 81 13.28 2.61 -14.47
C PHE A 81 13.26 4.15 -14.48
N LEU A 82 13.33 4.75 -13.29
CA LEU A 82 13.15 6.18 -13.05
C LEU A 82 13.91 7.13 -14.00
N ARG A 83 15.07 6.74 -14.50
CA ARG A 83 15.93 7.61 -15.29
C ARG A 83 15.66 7.57 -16.79
N THR A 84 14.97 6.56 -17.31
CA THR A 84 14.65 6.49 -18.74
C THR A 84 13.50 7.41 -19.11
N GLY A 85 12.58 7.60 -18.17
CA GLY A 85 11.41 8.46 -18.34
C GLY A 85 10.37 7.93 -19.32
N ASP A 86 10.50 6.69 -19.77
CA ASP A 86 9.53 6.08 -20.69
C ASP A 86 8.25 5.72 -19.98
N ILE A 87 7.12 6.11 -20.57
CA ILE A 87 5.77 5.69 -20.22
C ILE A 87 5.21 4.92 -21.41
N PHE A 88 4.78 3.69 -21.18
CA PHE A 88 4.16 2.84 -22.19
C PHE A 88 2.70 2.68 -21.87
N ILE A 89 1.86 2.85 -22.88
CA ILE A 89 0.42 2.60 -22.84
C ILE A 89 0.15 1.36 -23.68
N PHE A 90 -0.41 0.35 -23.06
CA PHE A 90 -0.89 -0.86 -23.72
C PHE A 90 -2.41 -0.94 -23.57
N ASP A 91 -3.08 -1.62 -24.50
CA ASP A 91 -4.48 -2.01 -24.28
C ASP A 91 -4.57 -3.15 -23.23
N ARG A 92 -5.77 -3.51 -22.83
CA ARG A 92 -5.99 -4.57 -21.81
C ARG A 92 -5.54 -5.96 -22.26
N LYS A 93 -5.24 -6.17 -23.54
CA LYS A 93 -4.69 -7.42 -24.08
C LYS A 93 -3.17 -7.38 -24.21
N GLY A 94 -2.54 -6.28 -23.76
CA GLY A 94 -1.10 -6.09 -23.84
C GLY A 94 -0.58 -5.61 -25.18
N LYS A 95 -1.46 -5.23 -26.13
CA LYS A 95 -1.04 -4.65 -27.40
C LYS A 95 -0.52 -3.23 -27.19
N ALA A 96 0.62 -2.91 -27.79
CA ALA A 96 1.23 -1.59 -27.74
C ALA A 96 0.34 -0.52 -28.38
N VAL A 97 0.08 0.56 -27.66
CA VAL A 97 -0.76 1.69 -28.11
C VAL A 97 0.11 2.93 -28.30
N LYS A 98 0.84 3.34 -27.27
CA LYS A 98 1.65 4.57 -27.30
C LYS A 98 2.85 4.47 -26.40
N LYS A 99 3.97 5.00 -26.83
CA LYS A 99 5.14 5.33 -26.01
C LYS A 99 5.24 6.85 -25.87
N ILE A 100 5.41 7.33 -24.65
CA ILE A 100 5.59 8.74 -24.31
C ILE A 100 6.92 8.87 -23.58
N ASN A 101 7.74 9.82 -24.00
CA ASN A 101 8.93 10.22 -23.26
C ASN A 101 9.11 11.73 -23.46
N GLN A 102 8.93 12.49 -22.38
CA GLN A 102 9.06 13.94 -22.33
C GLN A 102 10.13 14.33 -21.30
N VAL A 103 11.20 13.52 -21.19
CA VAL A 103 12.33 13.84 -20.31
C VAL A 103 13.11 15.00 -20.86
N GLY A 104 13.28 16.04 -20.05
CA GLY A 104 14.05 17.21 -20.41
C GLY A 104 14.12 18.24 -19.29
N GLN A 105 14.55 19.47 -19.62
CA GLN A 105 14.65 20.59 -18.68
C GLN A 105 13.78 21.76 -19.08
N GLY A 106 12.95 21.61 -20.09
CA GLY A 106 11.99 22.60 -20.54
C GLY A 106 10.78 22.73 -19.59
N GLY A 107 10.00 23.80 -19.79
CA GLY A 107 8.83 24.06 -18.95
C GLY A 107 7.70 23.04 -19.08
N GLU A 108 7.68 22.33 -20.20
CA GLU A 108 6.68 21.31 -20.56
C GLU A 108 7.19 19.87 -20.38
N GLU A 109 8.41 19.72 -19.84
CA GLU A 109 9.11 18.45 -19.71
C GLU A 109 9.25 18.06 -18.23
N TYR A 110 9.37 16.75 -17.96
CA TYR A 110 9.70 16.23 -16.63
C TYR A 110 11.18 15.81 -16.56
N VAL A 111 11.78 16.01 -15.40
CA VAL A 111 13.19 15.66 -15.18
C VAL A 111 13.33 14.21 -14.73
N LEU A 112 12.43 13.74 -13.87
CA LEU A 112 12.46 12.39 -13.31
C LEU A 112 11.05 11.87 -13.06
N LEU A 113 10.66 10.87 -13.84
CA LEU A 113 9.37 10.19 -13.69
C LEU A 113 9.33 9.32 -12.44
N LEU A 114 8.58 9.70 -11.42
CA LEU A 114 8.35 8.85 -10.24
C LEU A 114 7.13 7.95 -10.39
N GLU A 115 5.99 8.51 -10.77
CA GLU A 115 4.73 7.79 -11.00
C GLU A 115 4.01 8.37 -12.22
N ALA A 116 3.21 7.53 -12.86
CA ALA A 116 2.28 7.92 -13.91
C ALA A 116 0.89 7.36 -13.62
N LEU A 117 -0.13 8.17 -13.82
CA LEU A 117 -1.53 7.84 -13.60
C LEU A 117 -2.35 8.36 -14.78
N TYR A 118 -3.23 7.55 -15.34
CA TYR A 118 -4.06 7.97 -16.46
C TYR A 118 -5.54 8.02 -16.08
N ASP A 119 -6.15 9.18 -16.25
CA ASP A 119 -7.57 9.39 -16.11
C ASP A 119 -8.25 9.39 -17.51
N GLU A 120 -8.90 8.29 -17.86
CA GLU A 120 -9.57 8.15 -19.15
C GLU A 120 -10.74 9.12 -19.32
N GLU A 121 -11.41 9.51 -18.22
CA GLU A 121 -12.59 10.38 -18.28
C GLU A 121 -12.24 11.79 -18.78
N THR A 122 -11.05 12.26 -18.43
CA THR A 122 -10.55 13.61 -18.76
C THR A 122 -9.47 13.61 -19.83
N ASP A 123 -8.99 12.43 -20.26
CA ASP A 123 -7.80 12.24 -21.10
C ASP A 123 -6.59 12.97 -20.48
N ASP A 124 -6.40 12.84 -19.18
CA ASP A 124 -5.27 13.41 -18.45
C ASP A 124 -4.30 12.33 -18.00
N LEU A 125 -3.07 12.37 -18.50
CA LEU A 125 -1.95 11.57 -18.02
C LEU A 125 -1.16 12.40 -17.01
N PHE A 126 -1.33 12.10 -15.73
CA PHE A 126 -0.63 12.73 -14.62
C PHE A 126 0.73 12.09 -14.40
N VAL A 127 1.79 12.87 -14.45
CA VAL A 127 3.18 12.43 -14.31
C VAL A 127 3.79 13.14 -13.10
N SER A 128 4.16 12.38 -12.08
CA SER A 128 4.87 12.91 -10.91
C SER A 128 6.35 13.14 -11.25
N ASP A 129 6.74 14.43 -11.38
CA ASP A 129 8.10 14.85 -11.64
C ASP A 129 8.84 15.15 -10.33
N LEU A 130 9.80 14.30 -9.96
CA LEU A 130 10.55 14.40 -8.70
C LEU A 130 9.66 14.48 -7.44
N GLY A 131 8.36 14.25 -7.54
CA GLY A 131 7.37 14.49 -6.51
C GLY A 131 7.10 15.99 -6.23
N ARG A 132 7.74 16.92 -6.94
CA ARG A 132 7.61 18.38 -6.72
C ARG A 132 6.66 19.05 -7.69
N LYS A 133 6.36 18.39 -8.78
CA LYS A 133 5.37 18.80 -9.79
C LYS A 133 4.55 17.59 -10.21
N ILE A 134 3.34 17.84 -10.64
CA ILE A 134 2.53 16.91 -11.42
C ILE A 134 2.40 17.54 -12.80
N MET A 135 3.05 16.94 -13.79
CA MET A 135 2.91 17.33 -15.20
C MET A 135 1.69 16.61 -15.78
N ILE A 136 0.92 17.30 -16.59
CA ILE A 136 -0.28 16.75 -17.20
C ILE A 136 -0.15 16.80 -18.71
N TYR A 137 -0.30 15.62 -19.33
CA TYR A 137 -0.31 15.43 -20.78
C TYR A 137 -1.63 14.80 -21.20
N ASP A 138 -1.93 14.80 -22.49
CA ASP A 138 -2.94 13.90 -23.04
C ASP A 138 -2.32 12.51 -23.34
N LYS A 139 -3.15 11.56 -23.78
CA LYS A 139 -2.71 10.21 -24.15
C LYS A 139 -1.68 10.22 -25.31
N GLU A 140 -1.70 11.23 -26.14
CA GLU A 140 -0.75 11.39 -27.26
C GLU A 140 0.60 11.93 -26.81
N GLY A 141 0.71 12.39 -25.55
CA GLY A 141 1.92 12.97 -24.97
C GLY A 141 2.02 14.48 -25.16
N ASN A 142 0.96 15.16 -25.60
CA ASN A 142 0.96 16.61 -25.70
C ASN A 142 0.78 17.23 -24.31
N TYR A 143 1.61 18.23 -24.00
CA TYR A 143 1.55 18.94 -22.73
C TYR A 143 0.24 19.75 -22.61
N LYS A 144 -0.41 19.66 -21.44
CA LYS A 144 -1.62 20.44 -21.13
C LYS A 144 -1.36 21.50 -20.07
N ARG A 145 -0.77 21.15 -18.95
CA ARG A 145 -0.51 22.00 -17.79
C ARG A 145 0.36 21.30 -16.74
N TYR A 146 0.74 22.00 -15.69
CA TYR A 146 1.35 21.37 -14.51
C TYR A 146 0.85 21.99 -13.21
N PHE A 147 0.99 21.24 -12.12
CA PHE A 147 0.78 21.73 -10.76
C PHE A 147 2.09 21.60 -9.97
N LYS A 148 2.38 22.57 -9.12
CA LYS A 148 3.45 22.44 -8.13
C LYS A 148 2.91 21.73 -6.91
N ALA A 149 3.73 20.90 -6.26
CA ALA A 149 3.45 20.46 -4.91
C ALA A 149 3.34 21.68 -3.98
N ARG A 150 2.68 21.51 -2.82
CA ARG A 150 2.68 22.54 -1.79
C ARG A 150 4.10 22.95 -1.44
N GLU A 151 4.27 24.13 -0.82
CA GLU A 151 5.59 24.60 -0.40
C GLU A 151 6.33 23.53 0.42
N ASN A 152 7.57 23.24 0.02
CA ASN A 152 8.38 22.16 0.57
C ASN A 152 7.78 20.75 0.50
N GLY A 153 6.70 20.57 -0.27
CA GLY A 153 6.06 19.27 -0.47
C GLY A 153 6.82 18.38 -1.46
N LYS A 154 6.65 17.08 -1.29
CA LYS A 154 7.14 16.06 -2.21
C LYS A 154 6.14 14.91 -2.29
N TYR A 155 5.33 14.87 -3.32
CA TYR A 155 4.36 13.80 -3.51
C TYR A 155 5.07 12.47 -3.78
N LYS A 156 5.01 11.58 -2.78
CA LYS A 156 5.54 10.21 -2.84
C LYS A 156 4.59 9.29 -3.60
N SER A 157 3.29 9.54 -3.48
CA SER A 157 2.26 8.80 -4.19
C SER A 157 1.14 9.72 -4.65
N ILE A 158 0.64 9.47 -5.86
CA ILE A 158 -0.53 10.11 -6.45
C ILE A 158 -1.50 9.04 -6.93
N ARG A 159 -2.81 9.22 -6.67
CA ARG A 159 -3.86 8.31 -7.10
C ARG A 159 -5.09 9.09 -7.54
N ASN A 160 -5.88 8.50 -8.41
CA ASN A 160 -7.16 9.06 -8.83
C ASN A 160 -8.20 8.91 -7.71
N PHE A 161 -8.67 10.02 -7.13
CA PHE A 161 -9.67 9.98 -6.07
C PHE A 161 -11.09 10.00 -6.64
N ASP A 162 -11.38 10.99 -7.45
CA ASP A 162 -12.64 11.16 -8.16
C ASP A 162 -12.43 12.02 -9.42
N ARG A 163 -13.52 12.43 -10.06
CA ARG A 163 -13.47 13.29 -11.25
C ARG A 163 -12.72 14.62 -11.04
N ASN A 164 -12.73 15.16 -9.83
CA ASN A 164 -12.22 16.51 -9.53
C ASN A 164 -10.88 16.50 -8.81
N TYR A 165 -10.56 15.40 -8.11
CA TYR A 165 -9.41 15.37 -7.21
C TYR A 165 -8.52 14.16 -7.46
N LEU A 166 -7.22 14.37 -7.27
CA LEU A 166 -6.25 13.32 -6.95
C LEU A 166 -6.16 13.20 -5.42
N ILE A 167 -5.90 12.00 -4.92
CA ILE A 167 -5.42 11.79 -3.56
C ILE A 167 -3.92 11.60 -3.60
N CYS A 168 -3.21 12.38 -2.80
CA CYS A 168 -1.75 12.40 -2.78
C CYS A 168 -1.22 12.15 -1.36
N TYR A 169 -0.06 11.53 -1.28
CA TYR A 169 0.71 11.42 -0.05
C TYR A 169 2.00 12.22 -0.18
N ASP A 170 2.19 13.19 0.71
CA ASP A 170 3.39 14.01 0.79
C ASP A 170 4.40 13.35 1.71
N GLY A 171 5.36 12.65 1.12
CA GLY A 171 6.42 11.94 1.84
C GLY A 171 7.66 12.77 2.07
N ASN A 172 7.56 14.12 2.06
CA ASN A 172 8.75 14.95 2.28
C ASN A 172 9.25 14.82 3.71
N VAL A 173 10.52 14.47 3.82
CA VAL A 173 11.27 14.36 5.06
C VAL A 173 12.39 15.39 5.00
N SER A 174 12.48 16.26 6.00
CA SER A 174 13.59 17.19 6.11
C SER A 174 14.92 16.46 6.37
N ASN A 175 16.04 17.16 6.19
CA ASN A 175 17.37 16.61 6.50
C ASN A 175 17.55 16.22 7.97
N ASP A 176 16.69 16.72 8.85
CA ASP A 176 16.68 16.42 10.29
C ASP A 176 15.76 15.25 10.63
N GLY A 177 15.07 14.69 9.61
CA GLY A 177 14.16 13.56 9.80
C GLY A 177 12.75 13.97 10.20
N GLU A 178 12.44 15.26 10.18
CA GLU A 178 11.09 15.77 10.44
C GLU A 178 10.23 15.73 9.18
N THR A 179 8.93 15.58 9.34
CA THR A 179 7.96 15.67 8.24
C THR A 179 7.21 17.00 8.30
N ASN A 180 6.54 17.37 7.19
CA ASN A 180 5.69 18.55 7.13
C ASN A 180 4.38 18.41 7.95
N GLY A 181 4.24 17.38 8.77
CA GLY A 181 3.04 17.12 9.56
C GLY A 181 2.04 16.25 8.79
N GLN A 182 0.87 16.80 8.42
CA GLN A 182 -0.17 16.03 7.74
C GLN A 182 0.17 15.76 6.28
N ASN A 183 0.23 14.48 5.90
CA ASN A 183 0.79 14.02 4.64
C ASN A 183 -0.26 13.69 3.57
N PHE A 184 -1.52 13.45 3.95
CA PHE A 184 -2.58 13.16 2.99
C PHE A 184 -3.26 14.41 2.47
N LEU A 185 -3.38 14.52 1.16
CA LEU A 185 -3.91 15.68 0.47
C LEU A 185 -4.91 15.26 -0.61
N LEU A 186 -5.98 16.03 -0.77
CA LEU A 186 -6.76 16.07 -2.01
C LEU A 186 -6.24 17.22 -2.85
N VAL A 187 -5.80 16.92 -4.07
CA VAL A 187 -5.26 17.91 -5.01
C VAL A 187 -6.24 18.07 -6.17
N SER A 188 -6.70 19.29 -6.39
CA SER A 188 -7.63 19.61 -7.48
C SER A 188 -6.98 19.33 -8.84
N LYS A 189 -7.65 18.55 -9.69
CA LYS A 189 -7.22 18.30 -11.07
C LYS A 189 -7.32 19.52 -11.97
N GLN A 190 -8.10 20.52 -11.56
CA GLN A 190 -8.30 21.75 -12.33
C GLN A 190 -7.13 22.71 -12.17
N ASP A 191 -6.73 23.01 -10.93
CA ASP A 191 -5.80 24.09 -10.62
C ASP A 191 -4.65 23.70 -9.67
N GLY A 192 -4.62 22.44 -9.20
CA GLY A 192 -3.59 21.96 -8.28
C GLY A 192 -3.72 22.45 -6.84
N SER A 193 -4.80 23.19 -6.50
CA SER A 193 -5.06 23.56 -5.12
C SER A 193 -5.26 22.32 -4.24
N SER A 194 -4.80 22.37 -2.99
CA SER A 194 -4.83 21.19 -2.13
C SER A 194 -5.60 21.41 -0.83
N LYS A 195 -6.24 20.33 -0.37
CA LYS A 195 -6.91 20.24 0.93
C LYS A 195 -6.27 19.13 1.74
N THR A 196 -5.92 19.39 2.99
CA THR A 196 -5.31 18.41 3.88
C THR A 196 -6.36 17.48 4.48
N ILE A 197 -6.06 16.17 4.48
CA ILE A 197 -6.81 15.15 5.21
C ILE A 197 -6.07 14.91 6.52
N HIS A 198 -6.68 15.28 7.62
CA HIS A 198 -6.05 15.19 8.94
C HIS A 198 -6.05 13.76 9.48
N ILE A 199 -4.87 13.24 9.84
CA ILE A 199 -4.66 11.98 10.57
C ILE A 199 -4.05 12.28 11.94
N PRO A 200 -4.67 11.88 13.06
CA PRO A 200 -4.17 12.17 14.40
C PRO A 200 -2.95 11.29 14.74
N PHE A 201 -1.88 11.88 15.23
CA PHE A 201 -0.72 11.20 15.84
C PHE A 201 0.00 12.18 16.82
N GLU A 202 0.79 11.66 17.73
CA GLU A 202 1.49 12.47 18.74
C GLU A 202 2.79 13.03 18.17
N LYS A 203 3.63 12.16 17.62
CA LYS A 203 4.92 12.53 17.03
C LYS A 203 5.00 11.98 15.62
N SER A 204 5.59 12.74 14.72
CA SER A 204 5.90 12.27 13.38
C SER A 204 6.98 11.20 13.42
N ILE A 205 6.70 10.07 12.78
CA ILE A 205 7.62 8.94 12.62
C ILE A 205 7.80 8.69 11.13
N ILE A 206 9.06 8.69 10.69
CA ILE A 206 9.41 8.40 9.31
C ILE A 206 9.74 6.92 9.13
N THR A 207 9.40 6.35 8.00
CA THR A 207 9.76 4.96 7.68
C THR A 207 11.23 4.79 7.34
N ALA A 208 11.89 5.87 6.89
CA ALA A 208 13.29 5.84 6.51
C ALA A 208 14.24 5.61 7.69
N VAL A 209 15.28 4.80 7.49
CA VAL A 209 16.50 4.80 8.32
C VAL A 209 17.51 5.71 7.65
N ILE A 210 17.98 6.72 8.39
CA ILE A 210 18.88 7.75 7.89
C ILE A 210 20.29 7.55 8.47
N SER A 211 21.31 7.62 7.61
CA SER A 211 22.71 7.64 8.02
C SER A 211 23.42 8.87 7.45
N LYS A 212 24.10 9.61 8.33
CA LYS A 212 25.01 10.72 7.97
C LYS A 212 26.49 10.31 8.07
N THR A 213 26.74 9.09 8.56
CA THR A 213 28.10 8.59 8.87
C THR A 213 28.59 7.54 7.88
N PHE A 214 27.68 6.92 7.11
CA PHE A 214 28.03 5.88 6.15
C PHE A 214 28.98 6.40 5.06
N GLN A 215 28.74 7.62 4.57
CA GLN A 215 29.61 8.32 3.65
C GLN A 215 29.72 9.79 4.07
N PRO A 216 30.92 10.31 4.39
CA PRO A 216 31.10 11.70 4.79
C PRO A 216 30.52 12.70 3.80
N GLY A 217 29.76 13.67 4.30
CA GLY A 217 29.14 14.71 3.48
C GLY A 217 27.89 14.29 2.71
N VAL A 218 27.46 13.03 2.82
CA VAL A 218 26.25 12.51 2.16
C VAL A 218 25.28 11.99 3.22
N THR A 219 24.03 12.42 3.13
CA THR A 219 22.94 11.85 3.92
C THR A 219 22.28 10.72 3.11
N TRP A 220 22.37 9.50 3.64
CA TRP A 220 21.71 8.33 3.08
C TRP A 220 20.40 8.08 3.78
N GLY A 221 19.34 7.80 3.01
CA GLY A 221 18.04 7.37 3.54
C GLY A 221 17.57 6.15 2.77
N ILE A 222 17.20 5.10 3.49
CA ILE A 222 16.61 3.88 2.94
C ILE A 222 15.22 3.74 3.53
N THR A 223 14.24 3.41 2.70
CA THR A 223 12.84 3.12 3.08
C THR A 223 12.52 1.66 2.82
N PRO A 224 11.55 1.06 3.54
CA PRO A 224 11.06 -0.26 3.21
C PRO A 224 10.37 -0.27 1.84
N GLN A 225 10.33 -1.44 1.20
CA GLN A 225 9.71 -1.57 -0.13
C GLN A 225 8.18 -1.47 -0.09
N THR A 226 7.57 -1.88 1.01
CA THR A 226 6.12 -1.97 1.20
C THR A 226 5.46 -0.70 1.75
N ASP A 227 6.17 0.41 1.77
CA ASP A 227 5.65 1.69 2.25
C ASP A 227 4.71 2.34 1.21
N PHE A 228 3.51 1.77 1.06
CA PHE A 228 2.43 2.28 0.20
C PHE A 228 1.35 2.96 1.06
N PRO A 229 1.31 4.29 1.13
CA PRO A 229 0.42 4.99 2.06
C PRO A 229 -1.05 4.96 1.66
N LEU A 230 -1.36 4.62 0.41
CA LEU A 230 -2.70 4.68 -0.19
C LEU A 230 -3.07 3.32 -0.79
N VAL A 231 -4.12 2.69 -0.26
CA VAL A 231 -4.65 1.41 -0.78
C VAL A 231 -6.12 1.57 -1.15
N PRO A 232 -6.51 1.27 -2.41
CA PRO A 232 -7.91 1.32 -2.81
C PRO A 232 -8.69 0.15 -2.19
N TYR A 233 -9.94 0.41 -1.77
CA TYR A 233 -10.79 -0.61 -1.16
C TYR A 233 -12.28 -0.29 -1.33
N LYS A 234 -13.01 -1.07 -2.13
CA LYS A 234 -14.47 -0.98 -2.30
C LYS A 234 -14.97 0.46 -2.51
N GLY A 235 -14.39 1.17 -3.47
CA GLY A 235 -14.72 2.56 -3.77
C GLY A 235 -14.28 3.57 -2.73
N LYS A 236 -13.41 3.19 -1.79
CA LYS A 236 -12.80 4.02 -0.75
C LYS A 236 -11.30 3.94 -0.85
N TRP A 237 -10.62 4.76 -0.07
CA TRP A 237 -9.17 4.70 0.12
C TRP A 237 -8.85 4.31 1.56
N ILE A 238 -7.87 3.45 1.73
CA ILE A 238 -7.25 3.21 3.03
C ILE A 238 -6.02 4.11 3.13
N LEU A 239 -5.96 4.85 4.22
CA LEU A 239 -4.89 5.79 4.55
C LEU A 239 -4.02 5.18 5.63
N MET A 240 -2.73 4.97 5.32
CA MET A 240 -1.73 4.41 6.23
C MET A 240 -0.69 5.48 6.56
N GLU A 241 -0.87 6.14 7.70
CA GLU A 241 0.11 7.08 8.23
C GLU A 241 1.07 6.32 9.17
N PRO A 242 2.38 6.26 8.86
CA PRO A 242 3.34 5.52 9.68
C PRO A 242 3.39 5.96 11.14
N SER A 243 3.03 7.21 11.41
CA SER A 243 3.01 7.79 12.76
C SER A 243 1.76 7.44 13.56
N CYS A 244 0.76 6.81 12.94
CA CYS A 244 -0.55 6.55 13.54
C CYS A 244 -0.78 5.06 13.77
N ASP A 245 -1.40 4.71 14.90
CA ASP A 245 -1.76 3.32 15.19
C ASP A 245 -3.01 2.84 14.44
N THR A 246 -3.74 3.75 13.83
CA THR A 246 -5.00 3.46 13.13
C THR A 246 -4.86 3.67 11.63
N LEU A 247 -5.15 2.63 10.86
CA LEU A 247 -5.41 2.73 9.43
C LEU A 247 -6.86 3.16 9.24
N TYR A 248 -7.08 4.17 8.42
CA TYR A 248 -8.43 4.71 8.19
C TYR A 248 -8.93 4.39 6.80
N THR A 249 -10.23 4.14 6.66
CA THR A 249 -10.91 4.28 5.37
C THR A 249 -11.33 5.72 5.16
N LEU A 250 -11.21 6.21 3.92
CA LEU A 250 -11.75 7.47 3.44
C LEU A 250 -12.71 7.20 2.28
N SER A 251 -13.97 7.54 2.45
CA SER A 251 -14.98 7.41 1.39
C SER A 251 -15.03 8.63 0.47
N PRO A 252 -15.68 8.54 -0.72
CA PRO A 252 -15.78 9.67 -1.66
C PRO A 252 -16.45 10.91 -1.07
N ASP A 253 -17.36 10.77 -0.11
CA ASP A 253 -17.98 11.83 0.65
C ASP A 253 -17.09 12.39 1.79
N LEU A 254 -15.82 12.02 1.81
CA LEU A 254 -14.79 12.43 2.76
C LEU A 254 -15.04 12.01 4.20
N VAL A 255 -15.87 10.98 4.42
CA VAL A 255 -16.04 10.38 5.75
C VAL A 255 -14.88 9.44 6.02
N LYS A 256 -14.17 9.72 7.11
CA LYS A 256 -13.05 8.92 7.60
C LYS A 256 -13.50 8.02 8.75
N LYS A 257 -13.20 6.70 8.67
CA LYS A 257 -13.54 5.72 9.71
C LYS A 257 -12.34 4.84 10.04
N PRO A 258 -12.13 4.44 11.31
CA PRO A 258 -11.15 3.41 11.66
C PRO A 258 -11.40 2.12 10.87
N PHE A 259 -10.33 1.45 10.46
CA PHE A 259 -10.41 0.21 9.70
C PHE A 259 -9.57 -0.91 10.33
N ILE A 260 -8.32 -0.64 10.64
CA ILE A 260 -7.42 -1.53 11.35
C ILE A 260 -6.74 -0.69 12.43
N VAL A 261 -6.61 -1.27 13.63
CA VAL A 261 -5.84 -0.67 14.71
C VAL A 261 -4.72 -1.63 15.09
N ARG A 262 -3.51 -1.11 15.20
CA ARG A 262 -2.36 -1.88 15.65
C ARG A 262 -2.14 -1.74 17.15
N GLU A 263 -1.53 -2.74 17.74
CA GLU A 263 -0.96 -2.72 19.11
C GLU A 263 0.37 -3.47 19.14
N PRO A 264 1.33 -3.12 20.04
CA PRO A 264 1.34 -1.90 20.84
C PRO A 264 1.45 -0.63 19.98
N SER A 265 1.27 0.55 20.61
CA SER A 265 1.40 1.84 19.90
C SER A 265 2.78 2.01 19.28
N ILE A 266 2.82 2.47 18.03
CA ILE A 266 4.08 2.80 17.32
C ILE A 266 4.89 3.83 18.07
N GLN A 267 4.22 4.76 18.76
CA GLN A 267 4.85 5.85 19.52
C GLN A 267 5.68 5.34 20.72
N ASN A 268 5.46 4.11 21.17
CA ASN A 268 6.11 3.49 22.32
C ASN A 268 7.11 2.40 21.95
N MET A 269 7.37 2.17 20.65
CA MET A 269 8.27 1.12 20.17
C MET A 269 9.67 1.64 19.87
N THR A 270 10.69 0.84 20.20
CA THR A 270 12.09 1.10 19.84
C THR A 270 12.82 -0.23 19.61
N PRO A 271 13.21 -0.55 18.38
CA PRO A 271 12.84 0.16 17.15
C PRO A 271 11.36 0.02 16.81
N GLU A 272 10.87 0.94 16.00
CA GLU A 272 9.48 0.91 15.53
C GLU A 272 9.23 -0.32 14.64
N VAL A 273 8.04 -0.91 14.78
CA VAL A 273 7.57 -1.97 13.88
C VAL A 273 6.33 -1.46 13.15
N PHE A 274 6.46 -1.13 11.90
CA PHE A 274 5.34 -0.66 11.06
C PHE A 274 4.39 -1.81 10.72
N LEU A 275 3.14 -1.47 10.50
CA LEU A 275 2.12 -2.37 9.92
C LEU A 275 1.69 -1.78 8.58
N PHE A 276 1.99 -2.46 7.49
CA PHE A 276 1.54 -2.11 6.16
C PHE A 276 0.45 -3.08 5.70
N LEU A 277 -0.60 -2.54 5.12
CA LEU A 277 -1.65 -3.27 4.45
C LEU A 277 -1.42 -3.15 2.95
N SER A 278 -1.55 -4.23 2.22
CA SER A 278 -1.32 -4.25 0.77
C SER A 278 -2.56 -4.69 0.00
N ILE A 279 -2.78 -5.97 -0.13
CA ILE A 279 -3.87 -6.53 -0.91
C ILE A 279 -5.03 -6.90 0.02
N ILE A 280 -6.24 -6.57 -0.43
CA ILE A 280 -7.48 -6.88 0.27
C ILE A 280 -8.37 -7.66 -0.68
N THR A 281 -8.79 -8.84 -0.25
CA THR A 281 -9.80 -9.64 -0.94
C THR A 281 -11.11 -9.68 -0.14
N ASP A 282 -12.11 -10.36 -0.65
CA ASP A 282 -13.35 -10.55 0.11
C ASP A 282 -13.14 -11.31 1.41
N ARG A 283 -12.19 -12.24 1.45
CA ARG A 283 -11.89 -13.03 2.64
C ARG A 283 -10.68 -12.53 3.42
N TYR A 284 -9.62 -12.08 2.76
CA TYR A 284 -8.32 -11.84 3.38
C TYR A 284 -7.89 -10.38 3.36
N TYR A 285 -7.21 -9.95 4.44
CA TYR A 285 -6.40 -8.74 4.47
C TYR A 285 -4.93 -9.16 4.55
N PHE A 286 -4.16 -8.91 3.49
CA PHE A 286 -2.73 -9.17 3.45
C PHE A 286 -1.98 -7.97 3.99
N MET A 287 -1.12 -8.23 4.98
CA MET A 287 -0.37 -7.23 5.71
C MET A 287 1.08 -7.66 5.86
N GLU A 288 1.93 -6.72 6.15
CA GLU A 288 3.32 -6.96 6.50
C GLU A 288 3.68 -6.13 7.73
N THR A 289 4.31 -6.75 8.73
CA THR A 289 5.01 -6.00 9.77
C THR A 289 6.44 -5.81 9.36
N VAL A 290 6.97 -4.58 9.52
CA VAL A 290 8.33 -4.22 9.08
C VAL A 290 9.04 -3.49 10.20
N LYS A 291 10.16 -4.04 10.68
CA LYS A 291 10.97 -3.43 11.72
C LYS A 291 11.89 -2.37 11.14
N ARG A 292 11.92 -1.18 11.75
CA ARG A 292 12.75 -0.06 11.30
C ARG A 292 14.20 -0.23 11.73
N GLU A 293 14.89 -1.12 11.07
CA GLU A 293 16.32 -1.40 11.28
C GLU A 293 17.00 -1.54 9.92
N TYR A 294 18.19 -0.94 9.75
CA TYR A 294 18.99 -1.08 8.54
C TYR A 294 20.48 -0.96 8.84
N ASP A 295 21.25 -1.95 8.41
CA ASP A 295 22.71 -1.93 8.42
C ASP A 295 23.24 -1.44 7.07
N PHE A 296 23.86 -0.27 7.06
CA PHE A 296 24.40 0.34 5.85
C PHE A 296 25.67 -0.35 5.36
N ALA A 297 26.46 -1.00 6.23
CA ALA A 297 27.67 -1.71 5.86
C ALA A 297 27.31 -3.00 5.11
N ASP A 298 26.39 -3.77 5.67
CA ASP A 298 25.94 -5.03 5.07
C ASP A 298 24.83 -4.84 4.02
N LYS A 299 24.31 -3.61 3.88
CA LYS A 299 23.18 -3.25 3.00
C LYS A 299 21.96 -4.14 3.25
N LYS A 300 21.69 -4.46 4.49
CA LYS A 300 20.62 -5.35 4.90
C LYS A 300 19.77 -4.71 5.99
N GLY A 301 18.46 -4.90 5.90
CA GLY A 301 17.57 -4.35 6.92
C GLY A 301 16.11 -4.56 6.64
N TYR A 302 15.28 -3.88 7.41
CA TYR A 302 13.84 -3.98 7.38
C TYR A 302 13.33 -5.42 7.54
N PRO A 303 13.71 -6.12 8.63
CA PRO A 303 13.17 -7.45 8.89
C PRO A 303 11.64 -7.38 8.89
N SER A 304 11.03 -8.27 8.15
CA SER A 304 9.59 -8.25 7.95
C SER A 304 8.92 -9.62 8.18
N THR A 305 7.61 -9.59 8.39
CA THR A 305 6.78 -10.78 8.54
C THR A 305 5.47 -10.57 7.81
N ASN A 306 5.17 -11.46 6.87
CA ASN A 306 3.89 -11.48 6.17
C ASN A 306 2.79 -11.98 7.10
N LEU A 307 1.71 -11.22 7.20
CA LEU A 307 0.53 -11.52 7.97
C LEU A 307 -0.70 -11.58 7.06
N VAL A 308 -1.64 -12.43 7.42
CA VAL A 308 -2.97 -12.44 6.81
C VAL A 308 -4.04 -12.46 7.90
N TYR A 309 -5.01 -11.58 7.79
CA TYR A 309 -6.24 -11.66 8.58
C TYR A 309 -7.32 -12.36 7.76
N ASP A 310 -7.76 -13.52 8.23
CA ASP A 310 -8.88 -14.28 7.67
C ASP A 310 -10.17 -13.80 8.32
N LYS A 311 -11.04 -13.13 7.55
CA LYS A 311 -12.28 -12.54 8.03
C LYS A 311 -13.32 -13.60 8.42
N GLU A 312 -13.31 -14.76 7.77
CA GLU A 312 -14.24 -15.84 8.08
C GLU A 312 -13.88 -16.53 9.39
N GLU A 313 -12.59 -16.76 9.61
CA GLU A 313 -12.11 -17.36 10.85
C GLU A 313 -11.96 -16.34 11.99
N ASN A 314 -11.98 -15.04 11.66
CA ASN A 314 -11.66 -13.93 12.57
C ASN A 314 -10.31 -14.14 13.27
N LYS A 315 -9.29 -14.51 12.49
CA LYS A 315 -7.95 -14.85 12.99
C LYS A 315 -6.87 -14.26 12.12
N ILE A 316 -5.70 -14.04 12.76
CA ILE A 316 -4.49 -13.58 12.11
C ILE A 316 -3.49 -14.73 12.08
N TYR A 317 -2.81 -14.85 10.94
CA TYR A 317 -1.77 -15.84 10.71
C TYR A 317 -0.52 -15.18 10.12
N ARG A 318 0.64 -15.76 10.37
CA ARG A 318 1.78 -15.58 9.46
C ARG A 318 1.49 -16.37 8.20
N SER A 319 1.79 -15.83 7.05
CA SER A 319 1.38 -16.47 5.81
C SER A 319 2.51 -16.56 4.78
N ILE A 320 2.39 -17.58 3.95
CA ILE A 320 3.05 -17.71 2.65
C ILE A 320 1.96 -17.99 1.64
N VAL A 321 2.06 -17.37 0.47
CA VAL A 321 1.14 -17.56 -0.64
C VAL A 321 1.90 -18.21 -1.79
N TYR A 322 1.34 -19.26 -2.36
CA TYR A 322 1.92 -19.93 -3.52
C TYR A 322 1.03 -19.75 -4.74
N ASN A 323 1.65 -19.60 -5.89
CA ASN A 323 0.96 -19.62 -7.17
C ASN A 323 1.08 -21.04 -7.76
N GLU A 324 -0.03 -21.74 -7.92
CA GLU A 324 -0.04 -23.11 -8.44
C GLU A 324 0.22 -23.22 -9.94
N ASP A 325 0.17 -22.10 -10.68
CA ASP A 325 0.55 -22.07 -12.10
C ASP A 325 2.06 -22.28 -12.30
N TYR A 326 2.84 -22.12 -11.23
CA TYR A 326 4.30 -22.33 -11.29
C TYR A 326 4.68 -23.74 -10.85
N ASN A 327 5.61 -24.34 -11.58
CA ASN A 327 6.15 -25.67 -11.23
C ASN A 327 7.00 -25.68 -9.96
N ILE A 328 7.35 -24.52 -9.43
CA ILE A 328 8.16 -24.34 -8.24
C ILE A 328 7.29 -23.66 -7.18
N LYS A 329 7.31 -24.22 -5.95
CA LYS A 329 6.60 -23.64 -4.82
C LYS A 329 7.37 -22.43 -4.29
N GLU A 330 7.20 -21.28 -4.95
CA GLU A 330 7.78 -20.00 -4.55
C GLU A 330 6.74 -19.14 -3.85
N ASP A 331 7.19 -18.39 -2.83
CA ASP A 331 6.34 -17.43 -2.11
C ASP A 331 6.00 -16.24 -3.00
N VAL A 332 4.72 -16.07 -3.26
CA VAL A 332 4.19 -14.88 -3.91
C VAL A 332 4.07 -13.77 -2.88
N GLN A 333 4.92 -12.78 -3.02
CA GLN A 333 4.90 -11.63 -2.11
C GLN A 333 3.60 -10.83 -2.30
N MET A 334 2.73 -10.85 -1.29
CA MET A 334 1.43 -10.16 -1.33
C MET A 334 1.53 -8.66 -0.95
N ASN A 335 2.70 -8.07 -1.12
CA ASN A 335 2.99 -6.68 -0.78
C ASN A 335 3.08 -5.75 -2.00
N TYR A 336 2.38 -6.10 -3.07
CA TYR A 336 2.36 -5.33 -4.30
C TYR A 336 1.48 -4.09 -4.21
N ILE A 337 1.76 -3.12 -5.08
CA ILE A 337 0.96 -1.91 -5.21
C ILE A 337 -0.42 -2.30 -5.74
N PRO A 338 -1.49 -2.17 -4.97
CA PRO A 338 -2.83 -2.28 -5.51
C PRO A 338 -3.07 -1.09 -6.43
N LEU A 339 -3.40 -1.38 -7.69
CA LEU A 339 -3.55 -0.37 -8.73
C LEU A 339 -4.92 0.30 -8.67
N ASN A 340 -5.95 -0.51 -8.49
CA ASN A 340 -7.31 -0.07 -8.22
C ASN A 340 -7.98 -1.06 -7.25
N GLN A 341 -9.26 -0.83 -6.94
CA GLN A 341 -9.97 -1.65 -5.94
C GLN A 341 -10.06 -3.16 -6.25
N ASP A 342 -9.89 -3.53 -7.54
CA ASP A 342 -10.10 -4.90 -8.03
C ASP A 342 -8.83 -5.53 -8.61
N ILE A 343 -7.78 -4.74 -8.86
CA ILE A 343 -6.58 -5.19 -9.57
C ILE A 343 -5.32 -4.84 -8.77
N ALA A 344 -4.52 -5.86 -8.52
CA ALA A 344 -3.13 -5.71 -8.10
C ALA A 344 -2.23 -6.30 -9.19
N SER A 345 -1.12 -5.64 -9.48
CA SER A 345 -0.18 -6.10 -10.50
C SER A 345 1.08 -6.67 -9.89
N LEU A 346 1.45 -7.81 -10.42
CA LEU A 346 2.75 -8.45 -10.28
C LEU A 346 3.52 -8.26 -11.57
N SER A 347 4.66 -7.58 -11.58
CA SER A 347 5.60 -7.72 -12.68
C SER A 347 6.46 -8.95 -12.42
N TYR A 348 6.26 -9.96 -13.25
CA TYR A 348 7.09 -11.16 -13.24
C TYR A 348 8.20 -11.01 -14.29
N HIS A 349 9.44 -11.10 -13.86
CA HIS A 349 10.57 -11.27 -14.76
C HIS A 349 10.92 -12.75 -14.79
N SER A 350 10.55 -13.44 -15.86
CA SER A 350 11.10 -14.79 -16.10
C SER A 350 12.61 -14.63 -16.20
N GLY A 351 13.31 -15.04 -15.16
CA GLY A 351 14.77 -15.15 -15.20
C GLY A 351 15.15 -16.12 -16.34
N SER A 352 15.86 -15.59 -17.33
CA SER A 352 16.51 -16.38 -18.39
C SER A 352 17.67 -17.17 -17.82
#